data_b9f493c75715f25d6453bbb86a63a2d9
#
_entry.id   b9f493c75715f25d6453bbb86a63a2d9
#
_cell.length_a   1.000
_cell.length_b   1.000
_cell.length_c   1.000
_cell.angle_alpha   90.00
_cell.angle_beta   90.00
_cell.angle_gamma   90.00
#
_symmetry.space_group_name_H-M   'P 1'
#
loop_
_entity.id
_entity.type
_entity.pdbx_description
1 polymer ?
#
loop_
_entity_poly.entity_id
_entity_poly.type
_entity_poly.pdbx_seq_one_letter_code
_entity_poly.pdbx_strand_id
1 'polypeptide(L)'
;NVSGSKINDAYSIIHQATGLPNIPRKLCKNAIMTASYNSQKVPGEIYGTNIDKLYNGMNQEAPALLQYVDLVQSMWNKNAYAHSWVMPDNFHVTIPVEKQVTSSVKFMGNWVDVTQTINAPKNSGKALPACVIHSLDSLVVRELLTRCSKRITVAPNKEMEYRLDQLADLTGFKSARILYYRDDSEQFNLPTKSFDVLSIH
;
A
#
# COMPACT_ATOMS: atom_id res chain seq x y z
N ASN A 1 -1.50 -16.71 8.12
CA ASN A 1 -2.01 -17.37 9.33
C ASN A 1 -1.72 -18.87 9.27
N VAL A 2 -0.61 -19.28 9.86
CA VAL A 2 -0.19 -20.71 9.87
C VAL A 2 -0.82 -21.49 11.04
N SER A 3 -1.44 -20.84 11.99
CA SER A 3 -1.92 -21.45 13.25
C SER A 3 -3.45 -21.62 13.34
N GLY A 4 -4.14 -21.86 12.29
CA GLY A 4 -5.47 -22.49 12.12
C GLY A 4 -6.67 -22.20 13.07
N SER A 5 -6.56 -21.51 14.18
CA SER A 5 -7.65 -21.41 15.15
C SER A 5 -8.01 -20.00 15.65
N LYS A 6 -7.19 -18.97 15.40
CA LYS A 6 -7.51 -17.57 15.70
C LYS A 6 -6.90 -16.67 14.62
N ILE A 7 -7.62 -15.58 14.29
CA ILE A 7 -7.08 -14.53 13.42
C ILE A 7 -5.89 -13.90 14.16
N ASN A 8 -4.69 -14.35 13.82
CA ASN A 8 -3.45 -13.87 14.37
C ASN A 8 -2.84 -12.89 13.37
N ASP A 9 -3.29 -11.64 13.40
CA ASP A 9 -2.77 -10.57 12.56
C ASP A 9 -1.84 -9.64 13.35
N ALA A 10 -0.93 -8.97 12.64
CA ALA A 10 0.05 -8.06 13.24
C ALA A 10 -0.60 -6.97 14.10
N TYR A 11 -1.77 -6.46 13.72
CA TYR A 11 -2.47 -5.44 14.48
C TYR A 11 -2.95 -5.96 15.85
N SER A 12 -3.45 -7.20 15.89
CA SER A 12 -3.88 -7.83 17.16
C SER A 12 -2.71 -8.13 18.08
N ILE A 13 -1.58 -8.57 17.53
CA ILE A 13 -0.36 -8.85 18.29
C ILE A 13 0.18 -7.54 18.89
N ILE A 14 0.35 -6.51 18.09
CA ILE A 14 0.82 -5.21 18.57
C ILE A 14 -0.16 -4.61 19.59
N HIS A 15 -1.49 -4.74 19.35
CA HIS A 15 -2.49 -4.28 20.31
C HIS A 15 -2.34 -4.95 21.68
N GLN A 16 -2.11 -6.25 21.71
CA GLN A 16 -1.83 -6.98 22.98
C GLN A 16 -0.54 -6.49 23.63
N ALA A 17 0.51 -6.27 22.84
CA ALA A 17 1.80 -5.78 23.34
C ALA A 17 1.73 -4.36 23.94
N THR A 18 0.76 -3.51 23.51
CA THR A 18 0.56 -2.19 24.13
C THR A 18 0.06 -2.26 25.58
N GLY A 19 -0.55 -3.39 25.99
CA GLY A 19 -1.14 -3.55 27.33
C GLY A 19 -2.32 -2.63 27.63
N LEU A 20 -2.99 -2.09 26.63
CA LEU A 20 -4.11 -1.15 26.74
C LEU A 20 -5.42 -1.74 26.19
N PRO A 21 -6.09 -2.64 26.92
CA PRO A 21 -7.31 -3.30 26.46
C PRO A 21 -8.51 -2.35 26.31
N ASN A 22 -8.45 -1.18 26.92
CA ASN A 22 -9.48 -0.13 26.84
C ASN A 22 -9.50 0.58 25.49
N ILE A 23 -8.45 0.47 24.68
CA ILE A 23 -8.44 1.03 23.32
C ILE A 23 -9.02 -0.02 22.36
N PRO A 24 -10.13 0.29 21.65
CA PRO A 24 -10.70 -0.66 20.70
C PRO A 24 -9.69 -1.04 19.59
N ARG A 25 -9.66 -2.34 19.22
CA ARG A 25 -8.77 -2.86 18.17
C ARG A 25 -8.82 -2.06 16.87
N LYS A 26 -10.01 -1.57 16.49
CA LYS A 26 -10.19 -0.75 15.28
C LYS A 26 -9.39 0.56 15.34
N LEU A 27 -9.37 1.22 16.49
CA LEU A 27 -8.59 2.45 16.70
C LEU A 27 -7.08 2.13 16.75
N CYS A 28 -6.70 1.04 17.45
CA CYS A 28 -5.32 0.58 17.46
C CYS A 28 -4.81 0.27 16.05
N LYS A 29 -5.59 -0.44 15.23
CA LYS A 29 -5.25 -0.68 13.81
C LYS A 29 -5.01 0.63 13.05
N ASN A 30 -5.89 1.62 13.23
CA ASN A 30 -5.75 2.91 12.58
C ASN A 30 -4.47 3.64 13.03
N ALA A 31 -4.17 3.60 14.32
CA ALA A 31 -2.95 4.20 14.87
C ALA A 31 -1.68 3.52 14.32
N ILE A 32 -1.62 2.18 14.29
CA ILE A 32 -0.49 1.42 13.74
C ILE A 32 -0.30 1.73 12.27
N MET A 33 -1.39 1.71 11.50
CA MET A 33 -1.35 1.94 10.05
C MET A 33 -0.84 3.35 9.73
N THR A 34 -1.31 4.37 10.45
CA THR A 34 -0.87 5.74 10.25
C THR A 34 0.54 6.00 10.79
N ALA A 35 0.93 5.34 11.88
CA ALA A 35 2.31 5.37 12.39
C ALA A 35 3.30 4.76 11.38
N SER A 36 2.92 3.66 10.70
CA SER A 36 3.75 3.05 9.66
C SER A 36 3.95 3.97 8.43
N TYR A 37 3.07 4.94 8.24
CA TYR A 37 3.23 6.01 7.25
C TYR A 37 3.93 7.25 7.82
N ASN A 38 4.55 7.14 9.00
CA ASN A 38 5.22 8.25 9.68
C ASN A 38 4.28 9.38 10.13
N SER A 39 3.00 9.11 10.29
CA SER A 39 2.04 10.05 10.87
C SER A 39 2.07 9.98 12.41
N GLN A 40 2.23 11.12 13.05
CA GLN A 40 2.20 11.22 14.52
C GLN A 40 0.84 11.75 15.05
N LYS A 41 0.03 12.33 14.16
CA LYS A 41 -1.23 12.99 14.55
C LYS A 41 -2.25 11.98 15.04
N VAL A 42 -2.62 11.01 14.22
CA VAL A 42 -3.65 10.01 14.55
C VAL A 42 -3.22 9.12 15.73
N PRO A 43 -1.98 8.58 15.77
CA PRO A 43 -1.50 7.89 16.99
C PRO A 43 -1.59 8.75 18.24
N GLY A 44 -1.23 10.03 18.16
CA GLY A 44 -1.31 10.98 19.28
C GLY A 44 -2.74 11.25 19.74
N GLU A 45 -3.70 11.37 18.83
CA GLU A 45 -5.12 11.56 19.14
C GLU A 45 -5.72 10.32 19.85
N ILE A 46 -5.30 9.10 19.45
CA ILE A 46 -5.83 7.84 19.99
C ILE A 46 -5.19 7.46 21.32
N TYR A 47 -3.87 7.59 21.43
CA TYR A 47 -3.11 7.13 22.58
C TYR A 47 -2.78 8.24 23.59
N GLY A 48 -2.81 9.51 23.16
CA GLY A 48 -2.50 10.65 24.03
C GLY A 48 -1.16 10.49 24.74
N THR A 49 -1.18 10.54 26.07
CA THR A 49 0.02 10.36 26.92
C THR A 49 0.60 8.94 26.88
N ASN A 50 -0.14 7.95 26.38
CA ASN A 50 0.30 6.55 26.27
C ASN A 50 0.90 6.21 24.90
N ILE A 51 1.23 7.18 24.10
CA ILE A 51 1.77 6.97 22.73
C ILE A 51 3.05 6.13 22.74
N ASP A 52 3.87 6.24 23.79
CA ASP A 52 5.09 5.45 23.95
C ASP A 52 4.80 3.95 24.05
N LYS A 53 3.67 3.56 24.63
CA LYS A 53 3.26 2.15 24.70
C LYS A 53 2.95 1.58 23.31
N LEU A 54 2.37 2.40 22.42
CA LEU A 54 2.17 1.99 21.04
C LEU A 54 3.51 1.75 20.32
N TYR A 55 4.42 2.71 20.39
CA TYR A 55 5.72 2.57 19.71
C TYR A 55 6.57 1.46 20.32
N ASN A 56 6.52 1.25 21.64
CA ASN A 56 7.18 0.11 22.29
C ASN A 56 6.59 -1.22 21.83
N GLY A 57 5.26 -1.35 21.73
CA GLY A 57 4.61 -2.54 21.21
C GLY A 57 4.95 -2.78 19.73
N MET A 58 5.00 -1.73 18.91
CA MET A 58 5.44 -1.83 17.53
C MET A 58 6.91 -2.24 17.41
N ASN A 59 7.78 -1.70 18.25
CA ASN A 59 9.20 -2.05 18.26
C ASN A 59 9.45 -3.48 18.72
N GLN A 60 8.66 -3.98 19.66
CA GLN A 60 8.73 -5.35 20.16
C GLN A 60 8.29 -6.36 19.09
N GLU A 61 7.15 -6.13 18.44
CA GLU A 61 6.50 -7.10 17.57
C GLU A 61 6.83 -6.91 16.08
N ALA A 62 7.20 -5.69 15.69
CA ALA A 62 7.50 -5.34 14.31
C ALA A 62 8.66 -4.32 14.18
N PRO A 63 9.85 -4.61 14.74
CA PRO A 63 10.97 -3.65 14.75
C PRO A 63 11.39 -3.23 13.34
N ALA A 64 11.32 -4.13 12.36
CA ALA A 64 11.66 -3.85 10.97
C ALA A 64 10.78 -2.74 10.34
N LEU A 65 9.54 -2.57 10.81
CA LEU A 65 8.65 -1.52 10.33
C LEU A 65 9.15 -0.13 10.71
N LEU A 66 9.57 0.05 11.97
CA LEU A 66 10.13 1.33 12.44
C LEU A 66 11.48 1.62 11.80
N GLN A 67 12.35 0.61 11.70
CA GLN A 67 13.63 0.73 10.99
C GLN A 67 13.45 1.13 9.52
N TYR A 68 12.42 0.59 8.84
CA TYR A 68 12.07 0.98 7.49
C TYR A 68 11.69 2.46 7.41
N VAL A 69 10.82 2.92 8.32
CA VAL A 69 10.39 4.34 8.35
C VAL A 69 11.59 5.26 8.54
N ASP A 70 12.48 4.94 9.50
CA ASP A 70 13.68 5.72 9.77
C ASP A 70 14.66 5.72 8.59
N LEU A 71 14.88 4.55 7.97
CA LEU A 71 15.73 4.41 6.80
C LEU A 71 15.25 5.28 5.64
N VAL A 72 13.97 5.16 5.29
CA VAL A 72 13.39 5.94 4.18
C VAL A 72 13.40 7.43 4.50
N GLN A 73 13.12 7.81 5.75
CA GLN A 73 13.19 9.19 6.19
C GLN A 73 14.61 9.76 6.08
N SER A 74 15.64 8.96 6.35
CA SER A 74 17.05 9.37 6.24
C SER A 74 17.48 9.68 4.80
N MET A 75 16.78 9.14 3.81
CA MET A 75 17.02 9.40 2.37
C MET A 75 16.49 10.76 1.91
N TRP A 76 15.78 11.49 2.77
CA TRP A 76 15.22 12.80 2.40
C TRP A 76 16.31 13.84 2.18
N ASN A 77 16.35 14.40 0.97
CA ASN A 77 17.21 15.54 0.65
C ASN A 77 16.45 16.86 0.84
N LYS A 78 16.91 17.67 1.80
CA LYS A 78 16.29 18.95 2.17
C LYS A 78 16.33 20.00 1.05
N ASN A 79 17.25 19.86 0.11
CA ASN A 79 17.47 20.81 -0.98
C ASN A 79 16.85 20.36 -2.31
N ALA A 80 16.27 19.17 -2.34
CA ALA A 80 15.66 18.64 -3.56
C ALA A 80 14.30 19.27 -3.84
N TYR A 81 14.00 19.48 -5.12
CA TYR A 81 12.68 19.87 -5.63
C TYR A 81 11.79 18.69 -5.94
N ALA A 82 12.38 17.51 -6.11
CA ALA A 82 11.68 16.25 -6.30
C ALA A 82 12.53 15.09 -5.79
N HIS A 83 11.87 14.00 -5.41
CA HIS A 83 12.48 12.71 -5.14
C HIS A 83 12.01 11.72 -6.18
N SER A 84 12.94 10.93 -6.73
CA SER A 84 12.62 9.93 -7.75
C SER A 84 13.35 8.63 -7.49
N TRP A 85 12.70 7.53 -7.87
CA TRP A 85 13.28 6.19 -7.85
C TRP A 85 12.68 5.34 -8.95
N VAL A 86 13.35 4.23 -9.26
CA VAL A 86 12.90 3.28 -10.27
C VAL A 86 12.41 2.01 -9.58
N MET A 87 11.22 1.57 -9.95
CA MET A 87 10.61 0.35 -9.45
C MET A 87 11.17 -0.89 -10.20
N PRO A 88 11.05 -2.10 -9.63
CA PRO A 88 11.55 -3.33 -10.27
C PRO A 88 10.97 -3.61 -11.67
N ASP A 89 9.78 -3.10 -11.96
CA ASP A 89 9.14 -3.16 -13.28
C ASP A 89 9.59 -2.04 -14.23
N ASN A 90 10.67 -1.36 -13.89
CA ASN A 90 11.23 -0.22 -14.62
C ASN A 90 10.31 1.02 -14.69
N PHE A 91 9.31 1.08 -13.80
CA PHE A 91 8.46 2.26 -13.69
C PHE A 91 9.16 3.36 -12.87
N HIS A 92 9.23 4.56 -13.44
CA HIS A 92 9.84 5.72 -12.79
C HIS A 92 8.82 6.45 -11.92
N VAL A 93 9.08 6.49 -10.62
CA VAL A 93 8.29 7.27 -9.66
C VAL A 93 8.97 8.60 -9.43
N THR A 94 8.23 9.69 -9.51
CA THR A 94 8.73 11.03 -9.20
C THR A 94 7.71 11.76 -8.33
N ILE A 95 8.16 12.25 -7.19
CA ILE A 95 7.34 12.99 -6.22
C ILE A 95 7.87 14.41 -6.15
N PRO A 96 7.10 15.43 -6.56
CA PRO A 96 7.48 16.81 -6.35
C PRO A 96 7.48 17.16 -4.85
N VAL A 97 8.41 18.02 -4.45
CA VAL A 97 8.41 18.57 -3.09
C VAL A 97 7.54 19.80 -3.05
N GLU A 98 6.40 19.69 -2.40
CA GLU A 98 5.41 20.76 -2.34
C GLU A 98 5.47 21.48 -0.99
N LYS A 99 5.48 22.82 -1.06
CA LYS A 99 5.40 23.70 0.09
C LYS A 99 4.21 24.64 -0.06
N GLN A 100 3.39 24.73 0.98
CA GLN A 100 2.34 25.73 1.04
C GLN A 100 2.92 27.07 1.51
N VAL A 101 2.67 28.12 0.74
CA VAL A 101 3.03 29.51 1.07
C VAL A 101 1.76 30.33 1.12
N THR A 102 1.52 30.93 2.28
CA THR A 102 0.40 31.84 2.47
C THR A 102 0.89 33.29 2.34
N SER A 103 0.24 34.06 1.49
CA SER A 103 0.49 35.48 1.30
C SER A 103 -0.81 36.27 1.51
N SER A 104 -0.73 37.35 2.26
CA SER A 104 -1.87 38.24 2.43
C SER A 104 -1.93 39.26 1.29
N VAL A 105 -3.04 39.32 0.59
CA VAL A 105 -3.28 40.20 -0.54
C VAL A 105 -4.43 41.16 -0.18
N LYS A 106 -4.26 42.44 -0.46
CA LYS A 106 -5.33 43.41 -0.24
C LYS A 106 -6.31 43.39 -1.42
N PHE A 107 -7.55 43.01 -1.15
CA PHE A 107 -8.62 42.93 -2.14
C PHE A 107 -9.84 43.72 -1.65
N MET A 108 -10.31 44.71 -2.44
CA MET A 108 -11.44 45.58 -2.11
C MET A 108 -11.35 46.23 -0.70
N GLY A 109 -10.15 46.61 -0.30
CA GLY A 109 -9.93 47.25 1.02
C GLY A 109 -9.69 46.30 2.18
N ASN A 110 -9.97 45.00 2.03
CA ASN A 110 -9.76 43.94 3.03
C ASN A 110 -8.50 43.13 2.73
N TRP A 111 -7.84 42.61 3.79
CA TRP A 111 -6.77 41.66 3.65
C TRP A 111 -7.34 40.23 3.53
N VAL A 112 -6.94 39.55 2.50
CA VAL A 112 -7.33 38.14 2.24
C VAL A 112 -6.07 37.29 2.17
N ASP A 113 -6.04 36.20 2.95
CA ASP A 113 -4.94 35.25 2.91
C ASP A 113 -5.13 34.25 1.76
N VAL A 114 -4.17 34.24 0.86
CA VAL A 114 -4.14 33.33 -0.28
C VAL A 114 -3.05 32.28 -0.06
N THR A 115 -3.42 31.02 0.02
CA THR A 115 -2.49 29.91 0.15
C THR A 115 -2.23 29.31 -1.22
N GLN A 116 -0.96 29.26 -1.60
CA GLN A 116 -0.49 28.64 -2.84
C GLN A 116 0.40 27.45 -2.53
N THR A 117 0.29 26.40 -3.33
CA THR A 117 1.22 25.28 -3.29
C THR A 117 2.28 25.49 -4.37
N ILE A 118 3.53 25.60 -3.96
CA ILE A 118 4.67 25.80 -4.85
C ILE A 118 5.63 24.60 -4.75
N ASN A 119 6.31 24.27 -5.84
CA ASN A 119 7.39 23.30 -5.81
C ASN A 119 8.65 23.98 -5.26
N ALA A 120 9.00 23.66 -4.03
CA ALA A 120 10.14 24.24 -3.33
C ALA A 120 10.75 23.26 -2.31
N PRO A 121 12.05 23.36 -2.05
CA PRO A 121 12.73 22.55 -1.06
C PRO A 121 12.09 22.64 0.32
N LYS A 122 12.06 21.51 1.05
CA LYS A 122 11.41 21.38 2.36
C LYS A 122 12.30 20.63 3.35
N ASN A 123 12.37 21.11 4.58
CA ASN A 123 13.24 20.54 5.61
C ASN A 123 12.83 19.13 6.07
N SER A 124 11.58 18.75 5.89
CA SER A 124 11.04 17.47 6.36
C SER A 124 10.23 16.77 5.29
N GLY A 125 10.56 15.50 5.08
CA GLY A 125 9.89 14.59 4.15
C GLY A 125 9.06 13.52 4.83
N LYS A 126 8.25 13.88 5.85
CA LYS A 126 7.44 12.92 6.62
C LYS A 126 6.55 12.02 5.76
N ALA A 127 6.14 12.48 4.57
CA ALA A 127 5.32 11.70 3.65
C ALA A 127 6.12 10.69 2.79
N LEU A 128 7.46 10.75 2.78
CA LEU A 128 8.25 9.88 1.91
C LEU A 128 8.03 8.38 2.16
N PRO A 129 7.98 7.88 3.42
CA PRO A 129 7.69 6.47 3.68
C PRO A 129 6.35 6.02 3.10
N ALA A 130 5.30 6.85 3.24
CA ALA A 130 4.00 6.56 2.65
C ALA A 130 4.06 6.49 1.12
N CYS A 131 4.77 7.41 0.48
CA CYS A 131 4.91 7.43 -0.98
C CYS A 131 5.65 6.20 -1.51
N VAL A 132 6.68 5.73 -0.79
CA VAL A 132 7.40 4.50 -1.16
C VAL A 132 6.48 3.28 -1.03
N ILE A 133 5.71 3.15 0.07
CA ILE A 133 4.74 2.06 0.23
C ILE A 133 3.69 2.10 -0.88
N HIS A 134 3.10 3.26 -1.18
CA HIS A 134 2.12 3.38 -2.27
C HIS A 134 2.71 3.04 -3.64
N SER A 135 4.00 3.30 -3.87
CA SER A 135 4.65 2.88 -5.11
C SER A 135 4.81 1.36 -5.21
N LEU A 136 5.02 0.67 -4.08
CA LEU A 136 5.05 -0.79 -4.00
C LEU A 136 3.65 -1.39 -4.23
N ASP A 137 2.61 -0.81 -3.62
CA ASP A 137 1.22 -1.22 -3.87
C ASP A 137 0.87 -1.07 -5.35
N SER A 138 1.27 0.05 -5.97
CA SER A 138 1.09 0.28 -7.40
C SER A 138 1.86 -0.72 -8.27
N LEU A 139 3.06 -1.15 -7.85
CA LEU A 139 3.81 -2.21 -8.52
C LEU A 139 3.02 -3.51 -8.52
N VAL A 140 2.45 -3.91 -7.37
CA VAL A 140 1.64 -5.14 -7.26
C VAL A 140 0.45 -5.08 -8.22
N VAL A 141 -0.24 -3.94 -8.29
CA VAL A 141 -1.38 -3.75 -9.21
C VAL A 141 -0.93 -3.83 -10.67
N ARG A 142 0.17 -3.17 -11.06
CA ARG A 142 0.70 -3.23 -12.44
C ARG A 142 1.12 -4.64 -12.81
N GLU A 143 1.81 -5.35 -11.91
CA GLU A 143 2.18 -6.76 -12.12
C GLU A 143 0.95 -7.66 -12.29
N LEU A 144 -0.06 -7.47 -11.46
CA LEU A 144 -1.32 -8.21 -11.55
C LEU A 144 -2.00 -7.96 -12.91
N LEU A 145 -2.14 -6.70 -13.31
CA LEU A 145 -2.72 -6.33 -14.60
C LEU A 145 -1.92 -6.92 -15.77
N THR A 146 -0.59 -6.85 -15.72
CA THR A 146 0.29 -7.40 -16.75
C THR A 146 0.11 -8.91 -16.87
N ARG A 147 0.02 -9.62 -15.74
CA ARG A 147 -0.19 -11.07 -15.73
C ARG A 147 -1.59 -11.45 -16.22
N CYS A 148 -2.62 -10.70 -15.83
CA CYS A 148 -3.99 -10.93 -16.27
C CYS A 148 -4.22 -10.54 -17.74
N SER A 149 -3.49 -9.54 -18.26
CA SER A 149 -3.62 -9.10 -19.65
C SER A 149 -2.78 -9.89 -20.65
N LYS A 150 -1.87 -10.75 -20.18
CA LYS A 150 -1.13 -11.65 -21.07
C LYS A 150 -2.11 -12.59 -21.78
N ARG A 151 -2.33 -12.35 -23.06
CA ARG A 151 -3.03 -13.27 -23.93
C ARG A 151 -2.18 -14.53 -24.05
N ILE A 152 -2.59 -15.60 -23.42
CA ILE A 152 -2.00 -16.91 -23.64
C ILE A 152 -2.80 -17.55 -24.75
N THR A 153 -2.28 -17.53 -25.97
CA THR A 153 -2.82 -18.31 -27.08
C THR A 153 -2.42 -19.77 -26.85
N VAL A 154 -3.31 -20.55 -26.29
CA VAL A 154 -3.06 -21.97 -26.06
C VAL A 154 -4.22 -22.74 -26.66
N ALA A 155 -3.89 -23.72 -27.50
CA ALA A 155 -4.88 -24.66 -27.99
C ALA A 155 -5.50 -25.42 -26.78
N PRO A 156 -6.82 -25.48 -26.67
CA PRO A 156 -7.47 -26.21 -25.58
C PRO A 156 -7.15 -27.69 -25.70
N ASN A 157 -6.41 -28.20 -24.73
CA ASN A 157 -6.17 -29.63 -24.59
C ASN A 157 -6.36 -30.06 -23.14
N LYS A 158 -6.55 -31.36 -22.93
CA LYS A 158 -6.76 -31.92 -21.58
C LYS A 158 -5.60 -31.66 -20.61
N GLU A 159 -4.39 -31.51 -21.11
CA GLU A 159 -3.21 -31.21 -20.31
C GLU A 159 -3.27 -29.83 -19.69
N MET A 160 -3.89 -28.89 -20.37
CA MET A 160 -4.06 -27.54 -19.90
C MET A 160 -5.13 -27.41 -18.82
N GLU A 161 -6.26 -28.13 -18.96
CA GLU A 161 -7.26 -28.22 -17.90
C GLU A 161 -6.65 -28.79 -16.62
N TYR A 162 -5.82 -29.81 -16.73
CA TYR A 162 -5.10 -30.40 -15.60
C TYR A 162 -4.14 -29.40 -14.93
N ARG A 163 -3.37 -28.63 -15.70
CA ARG A 163 -2.47 -27.60 -15.16
C ARG A 163 -3.21 -26.46 -14.49
N LEU A 164 -4.37 -26.09 -14.99
CA LEU A 164 -5.22 -25.08 -14.39
C LEU A 164 -5.84 -25.55 -13.08
N ASP A 165 -6.27 -26.81 -13.02
CA ASP A 165 -6.75 -27.40 -11.78
C ASP A 165 -5.65 -27.44 -10.71
N GLN A 166 -4.43 -27.85 -11.08
CA GLN A 166 -3.28 -27.81 -10.17
C GLN A 166 -2.96 -26.37 -9.69
N LEU A 167 -3.06 -25.39 -10.57
CA LEU A 167 -2.82 -24.00 -10.20
C LEU A 167 -3.90 -23.48 -9.25
N ALA A 168 -5.17 -23.86 -9.46
CA ALA A 168 -6.28 -23.54 -8.59
C ALA A 168 -6.10 -24.14 -7.19
N ASP A 169 -5.66 -25.39 -7.12
CA ASP A 169 -5.37 -26.10 -5.86
C ASP A 169 -4.21 -25.44 -5.10
N LEU A 170 -3.14 -25.05 -5.80
CA LEU A 170 -1.99 -24.37 -5.21
C LEU A 170 -2.28 -22.95 -4.72
N THR A 171 -3.15 -22.23 -5.42
CA THR A 171 -3.45 -20.82 -5.10
C THR A 171 -4.66 -20.66 -4.18
N GLY A 172 -5.45 -21.71 -3.98
CA GLY A 172 -6.69 -21.66 -3.19
C GLY A 172 -7.81 -20.87 -3.85
N PHE A 173 -7.69 -20.49 -5.12
CA PHE A 173 -8.74 -19.81 -5.88
C PHE A 173 -9.86 -20.78 -6.23
N LYS A 174 -11.10 -20.41 -5.90
CA LYS A 174 -12.28 -21.25 -6.17
C LYS A 174 -12.79 -21.13 -7.62
N SER A 175 -12.43 -20.07 -8.33
CA SER A 175 -12.82 -19.87 -9.73
C SER A 175 -11.88 -18.89 -10.45
N ALA A 176 -11.54 -19.16 -11.70
CA ALA A 176 -10.86 -18.23 -12.61
C ALA A 176 -11.53 -18.27 -13.99
N ARG A 177 -11.72 -17.11 -14.60
CA ARG A 177 -12.21 -17.02 -15.98
C ARG A 177 -11.02 -16.75 -16.89
N ILE A 178 -10.64 -17.71 -17.72
CA ILE A 178 -9.60 -17.55 -18.73
C ILE A 178 -10.31 -17.28 -20.07
N LEU A 179 -10.07 -16.11 -20.62
CA LEU A 179 -10.52 -15.75 -21.96
C LEU A 179 -9.41 -16.13 -22.94
N TYR A 180 -9.72 -17.06 -23.84
CA TYR A 180 -8.84 -17.43 -24.94
C TYR A 180 -9.27 -16.66 -26.20
N TYR A 181 -8.29 -16.08 -26.86
CA TYR A 181 -8.47 -15.52 -28.19
C TYR A 181 -7.61 -16.31 -29.16
N ARG A 182 -8.18 -16.68 -30.29
CA ARG A 182 -7.46 -17.20 -31.42
C ARG A 182 -6.98 -16.03 -32.30
N ASP A 183 -5.90 -16.22 -33.08
CA ASP A 183 -5.35 -15.18 -33.95
C ASP A 183 -6.35 -14.65 -35.00
N ASP A 184 -7.44 -15.39 -35.23
CA ASP A 184 -8.54 -15.07 -36.13
C ASP A 184 -9.73 -14.37 -35.43
N SER A 185 -9.53 -13.78 -34.25
CA SER A 185 -10.52 -13.05 -33.44
C SER A 185 -11.77 -13.84 -32.99
N GLU A 186 -11.78 -15.16 -33.13
CA GLU A 186 -12.85 -15.97 -32.55
C GLU A 186 -12.71 -16.11 -31.03
N GLN A 187 -13.75 -15.73 -30.31
CA GLN A 187 -13.84 -15.95 -28.85
C GLN A 187 -14.21 -17.41 -28.58
N PHE A 188 -13.33 -18.12 -27.91
CA PHE A 188 -13.66 -19.40 -27.34
C PHE A 188 -14.11 -19.25 -25.89
N ASN A 189 -15.39 -19.47 -25.63
CA ASN A 189 -15.87 -19.75 -24.29
C ASN A 189 -15.57 -21.21 -23.98
N LEU A 190 -14.50 -21.47 -23.26
CA LEU A 190 -14.31 -22.78 -22.68
C LEU A 190 -15.39 -23.01 -21.62
N PRO A 191 -16.06 -24.17 -21.60
CA PRO A 191 -16.97 -24.50 -20.52
C PRO A 191 -16.12 -24.69 -19.26
N THR A 192 -16.00 -23.64 -18.58
CA THR A 192 -16.15 -23.39 -17.17
C THR A 192 -15.35 -24.14 -16.12
N LYS A 193 -14.26 -23.59 -15.74
CA LYS A 193 -14.10 -23.12 -14.35
C LYS A 193 -13.76 -21.62 -14.46
N SER A 194 -14.67 -20.76 -14.08
CA SER A 194 -14.43 -19.32 -14.06
C SER A 194 -13.64 -18.99 -12.80
N PHE A 195 -12.45 -18.50 -12.95
CA PHE A 195 -11.63 -17.98 -11.86
C PHE A 195 -11.84 -16.46 -11.82
N ASP A 196 -12.44 -15.96 -10.78
CA ASP A 196 -12.46 -14.52 -10.53
C ASP A 196 -11.12 -14.12 -9.92
N VAL A 197 -10.22 -13.67 -10.77
CA VAL A 197 -8.86 -13.24 -10.38
C VAL A 197 -8.89 -11.96 -9.54
N LEU A 198 -10.05 -11.35 -9.34
CA LEU A 198 -10.19 -10.05 -8.67
C LEU A 198 -10.82 -10.11 -7.28
N SER A 199 -11.14 -11.26 -6.73
CA SER A 199 -11.56 -11.35 -5.33
C SER A 199 -10.36 -11.60 -4.42
N ILE A 200 -9.48 -10.61 -4.29
CA ILE A 200 -8.56 -10.52 -3.17
C ILE A 200 -9.38 -10.04 -1.97
N HIS A 201 -9.85 -10.97 -1.16
CA HIS A 201 -10.38 -10.72 0.16
C HIS A 201 -9.32 -10.96 1.23
#